data_f810ab2465e88d7a631561ffeea79267
#
_entry.id   f810ab2465e88d7a631561ffeea79267
#
_cell.length_a   1.000
_cell.length_b   1.000
_cell.length_c   1.000
_cell.angle_alpha   90.00
_cell.angle_beta   90.00
_cell.angle_gamma   90.00
#
_symmetry.space_group_name_H-M   'P 1'
#
loop_
_entity.id
_entity.type
_entity.pdbx_description
1 polymer ?
#
loop_
_entity_poly.entity_id
_entity_poly.type
_entity_poly.pdbx_seq_one_letter_code
_entity_poly.pdbx_strand_id
1 'polypeptide(L)'
;DSYYLVKPSYTIANIDRYVNTISNDYGIKNVGFEDIGNTLAGDYNPKARVSREKSMNMQVDKMKSLKESGNLVMTTTGNQYVVPYSDYVTDMDIDSKAVNIIDESVPFYQIAIHGLVNYSGSAINLSEDEKDMILKSADTGAGLYFTFIHQPTSLLQDTDYTQYYACNFINWKDTTI
;
A
#
# COMPACT_ATOMS: atom_id res chain seq x y z
N ASP A 1 1.80 -22.63 1.34
CA ASP A 1 2.68 -21.87 0.42
C ASP A 1 3.86 -21.33 1.21
N SER A 2 5.07 -21.43 0.62
CA SER A 2 6.28 -20.89 1.23
C SER A 2 6.63 -19.57 0.57
N TYR A 3 6.72 -18.50 1.36
CA TYR A 3 7.14 -17.18 0.89
C TYR A 3 8.62 -16.97 1.21
N TYR A 4 9.35 -16.40 0.26
CA TYR A 4 10.73 -16.02 0.44
C TYR A 4 10.84 -14.51 0.57
N LEU A 5 11.40 -14.04 1.68
CA LEU A 5 11.67 -12.63 1.87
C LEU A 5 13.00 -12.25 1.20
N VAL A 6 12.97 -11.23 0.41
CA VAL A 6 14.16 -10.69 -0.25
C VAL A 6 15.02 -9.95 0.78
N LYS A 7 16.33 -10.09 0.67
CA LYS A 7 17.29 -9.41 1.53
C LYS A 7 17.08 -7.89 1.52
N PRO A 8 16.91 -7.22 2.68
CA PRO A 8 16.60 -5.79 2.72
C PRO A 8 17.58 -4.91 1.92
N SER A 9 18.89 -5.17 2.02
CA SER A 9 19.89 -4.40 1.27
C SER A 9 19.77 -4.56 -0.24
N TYR A 10 19.33 -5.73 -0.74
CA TYR A 10 19.09 -5.95 -2.16
C TYR A 10 17.82 -5.22 -2.63
N THR A 11 16.76 -5.27 -1.83
CA THR A 11 15.53 -4.54 -2.12
C THR A 11 15.81 -3.05 -2.26
N ILE A 12 16.49 -2.44 -1.29
CA ILE A 12 16.81 -1.01 -1.31
C ILE A 12 17.68 -0.63 -2.52
N ALA A 13 18.71 -1.42 -2.85
CA ALA A 13 19.55 -1.17 -4.02
C ALA A 13 18.79 -1.25 -5.35
N ASN A 14 17.79 -2.13 -5.44
CA ASN A 14 16.97 -2.24 -6.64
C ASN A 14 15.96 -1.10 -6.81
N ILE A 15 15.51 -0.47 -5.75
CA ILE A 15 14.62 0.70 -5.85
C ILE A 15 15.26 1.78 -6.72
N ASP A 16 16.51 2.14 -6.47
CA ASP A 16 17.19 3.16 -7.27
C ASP A 16 17.24 2.79 -8.75
N ARG A 17 17.52 1.53 -9.04
CA ARG A 17 17.51 1.04 -10.42
C ARG A 17 16.15 1.20 -11.08
N TYR A 18 15.06 0.79 -10.40
CA TYR A 18 13.71 0.91 -10.95
C TYR A 18 13.27 2.36 -11.11
N VAL A 19 13.49 3.19 -10.10
CA VAL A 19 13.14 4.61 -10.13
C VAL A 19 13.88 5.32 -11.27
N ASN A 20 15.18 5.07 -11.43
CA ASN A 20 15.98 5.65 -12.52
C ASN A 20 15.53 5.16 -13.89
N THR A 21 15.22 3.86 -14.04
CA THR A 21 14.72 3.31 -15.31
C THR A 21 13.38 3.94 -15.68
N ILE A 22 12.42 3.97 -14.76
CA ILE A 22 11.09 4.55 -15.01
C ILE A 22 11.21 6.05 -15.32
N SER A 23 12.05 6.77 -14.59
CA SER A 23 12.26 8.20 -14.82
C SER A 23 12.90 8.48 -16.18
N ASN A 24 13.89 7.69 -16.58
CA ASN A 24 14.58 7.88 -17.86
C ASN A 24 13.75 7.46 -19.06
N ASP A 25 13.03 6.33 -18.95
CA ASP A 25 12.32 5.75 -20.08
C ASP A 25 10.92 6.39 -20.28
N TYR A 26 10.29 6.84 -19.19
CA TYR A 26 8.90 7.32 -19.21
C TYR A 26 8.71 8.74 -18.65
N GLY A 27 9.76 9.36 -18.10
CA GLY A 27 9.66 10.69 -17.49
C GLY A 27 8.84 10.71 -16.16
N ILE A 28 8.54 9.54 -15.60
CA ILE A 28 7.76 9.41 -14.37
C ILE A 28 8.69 9.47 -13.16
N LYS A 29 8.39 10.35 -12.21
CA LYS A 29 9.15 10.50 -10.97
C LYS A 29 8.44 9.93 -9.75
N ASN A 30 7.14 9.67 -9.84
CA ASN A 30 6.35 9.20 -8.70
C ASN A 30 6.46 7.68 -8.56
N VAL A 31 6.48 7.20 -7.33
CA VAL A 31 6.65 5.78 -7.02
C VAL A 31 5.66 5.30 -5.98
N GLY A 32 5.14 4.09 -6.19
CA GLY A 32 4.29 3.39 -5.23
C GLY A 32 4.98 2.11 -4.74
N PHE A 33 4.84 1.84 -3.44
CA PHE A 33 5.36 0.65 -2.80
C PHE A 33 4.23 -0.15 -2.14
N GLU A 34 4.18 -1.43 -2.44
CA GLU A 34 3.25 -2.37 -1.82
C GLU A 34 3.82 -2.93 -0.52
N ASP A 35 5.07 -3.39 -0.53
CA ASP A 35 5.70 -4.06 0.62
C ASP A 35 6.54 -3.12 1.49
N ILE A 36 7.16 -2.10 0.90
CA ILE A 36 7.97 -1.13 1.64
C ILE A 36 7.06 -0.22 2.45
N GLY A 37 7.32 -0.18 3.74
CA GLY A 37 6.45 0.52 4.68
C GLY A 37 5.32 -0.35 5.24
N ASN A 38 5.09 -1.54 4.69
CA ASN A 38 4.14 -2.51 5.19
C ASN A 38 4.86 -3.72 5.82
N THR A 39 5.69 -4.39 5.05
CA THR A 39 6.41 -5.58 5.50
C THR A 39 7.76 -5.22 6.11
N LEU A 40 7.96 -5.60 7.38
CA LEU A 40 9.21 -5.39 8.09
C LEU A 40 9.86 -6.73 8.48
N ALA A 41 10.86 -7.13 7.74
CA ALA A 41 11.64 -8.34 7.98
C ALA A 41 13.12 -8.03 8.21
N GLY A 42 13.79 -8.91 8.96
CA GLY A 42 15.25 -8.93 9.08
C GLY A 42 15.89 -9.95 8.14
N ASP A 43 17.21 -9.87 7.98
CA ASP A 43 18.01 -10.90 7.35
C ASP A 43 18.83 -11.64 8.42
N TYR A 44 18.58 -12.93 8.57
CA TYR A 44 19.21 -13.77 9.59
C TYR A 44 20.47 -14.50 9.06
N ASN A 45 20.97 -14.14 7.87
CA ASN A 45 22.19 -14.71 7.34
C ASN A 45 23.36 -14.47 8.32
N PRO A 46 24.04 -15.53 8.81
CA PRO A 46 25.13 -15.39 9.79
C PRO A 46 26.28 -14.47 9.34
N LYS A 47 26.49 -14.39 8.02
CA LYS A 47 27.59 -13.58 7.44
C LYS A 47 27.23 -12.10 7.23
N ALA A 48 25.94 -11.77 7.21
CA ALA A 48 25.46 -10.43 6.88
C ALA A 48 24.09 -10.16 7.53
N ARG A 49 24.00 -10.36 8.84
CA ARG A 49 22.75 -10.19 9.59
C ARG A 49 22.25 -8.75 9.56
N VAL A 50 20.96 -8.58 9.28
CA VAL A 50 20.24 -7.31 9.35
C VAL A 50 19.10 -7.47 10.34
N SER A 51 19.08 -6.68 11.42
CA SER A 51 17.97 -6.66 12.35
C SER A 51 16.73 -6.01 11.72
N ARG A 52 15.54 -6.24 12.28
CA ARG A 52 14.30 -5.57 11.85
C ARG A 52 14.42 -4.04 11.97
N GLU A 53 15.01 -3.55 13.05
CA GLU A 53 15.27 -2.12 13.27
C GLU A 53 16.19 -1.54 12.17
N LYS A 54 17.28 -2.25 11.84
CA LYS A 54 18.16 -1.82 10.75
C LYS A 54 17.44 -1.84 9.40
N SER A 55 16.60 -2.84 9.15
CA SER A 55 15.77 -2.92 7.95
C SER A 55 14.79 -1.73 7.88
N MET A 56 14.15 -1.39 9.00
CA MET A 56 13.27 -0.22 9.10
C MET A 56 14.02 1.07 8.75
N ASN A 57 15.19 1.29 9.36
CA ASN A 57 15.98 2.49 9.08
C ASN A 57 16.39 2.59 7.61
N MET A 58 16.75 1.46 6.98
CA MET A 58 17.04 1.41 5.54
C MET A 58 15.84 1.82 4.69
N GLN A 59 14.62 1.39 5.05
CA GLN A 59 13.40 1.79 4.35
C GLN A 59 13.13 3.29 4.53
N VAL A 60 13.21 3.79 5.76
CA VAL A 60 13.03 5.23 6.09
C VAL A 60 14.03 6.10 5.33
N ASP A 61 15.31 5.77 5.38
CA ASP A 61 16.36 6.52 4.69
C ASP A 61 16.11 6.57 3.17
N LYS A 62 15.65 5.44 2.59
CA LYS A 62 15.32 5.39 1.17
C LYS A 62 14.13 6.27 0.82
N MET A 63 13.03 6.20 1.58
CA MET A 63 11.84 7.01 1.32
C MET A 63 12.14 8.51 1.49
N LYS A 64 12.91 8.87 2.50
CA LYS A 64 13.39 10.24 2.71
C LYS A 64 14.19 10.73 1.51
N SER A 65 15.15 9.94 1.05
CA SER A 65 15.98 10.25 -0.14
C SER A 65 15.14 10.46 -1.40
N LEU A 66 14.09 9.63 -1.61
CA LEU A 66 13.18 9.78 -2.75
C LEU A 66 12.40 11.09 -2.68
N LYS A 67 11.88 11.46 -1.51
CA LYS A 67 11.19 12.74 -1.32
C LYS A 67 12.12 13.93 -1.53
N GLU A 68 13.33 13.89 -0.98
CA GLU A 68 14.36 14.93 -1.18
C GLU A 68 14.75 15.08 -2.66
N SER A 69 14.64 14.02 -3.45
CA SER A 69 14.84 14.04 -4.91
C SER A 69 13.61 14.53 -5.70
N GLY A 70 12.54 14.93 -5.01
CA GLY A 70 11.32 15.47 -5.62
C GLY A 70 10.34 14.42 -6.15
N ASN A 71 10.44 13.16 -5.72
CA ASN A 71 9.46 12.14 -6.04
C ASN A 71 8.26 12.24 -5.09
N LEU A 72 7.05 11.99 -5.61
CA LEU A 72 5.91 11.66 -4.77
C LEU A 72 5.97 10.16 -4.43
N VAL A 73 5.75 9.85 -3.16
CA VAL A 73 5.87 8.49 -2.63
C VAL A 73 4.52 8.03 -2.09
N MET A 74 4.05 6.90 -2.62
CA MET A 74 2.85 6.21 -2.14
C MET A 74 3.24 4.91 -1.46
N THR A 75 2.56 4.56 -0.37
CA THR A 75 2.72 3.27 0.31
C THR A 75 1.37 2.61 0.51
N THR A 76 1.35 1.28 0.48
CA THR A 76 0.17 0.48 0.80
C THR A 76 0.20 0.13 2.30
N THR A 77 -0.92 0.26 2.97
CA THR A 77 -1.16 0.10 4.42
C THR A 77 -0.37 1.04 5.35
N GLY A 78 0.86 1.38 5.05
CA GLY A 78 1.69 2.41 5.68
C GLY A 78 1.88 2.29 7.20
N ASN A 79 2.91 1.58 7.64
CA ASN A 79 3.28 1.60 9.06
C ASN A 79 3.72 3.00 9.51
N GLN A 80 3.56 3.29 10.80
CA GLN A 80 3.86 4.59 11.41
C GLN A 80 5.24 5.17 11.02
N TYR A 81 6.26 4.34 10.84
CA TYR A 81 7.62 4.80 10.53
C TYR A 81 7.80 5.36 9.11
N VAL A 82 6.89 5.05 8.18
CA VAL A 82 6.95 5.56 6.79
C VAL A 82 5.96 6.68 6.49
N VAL A 83 4.92 6.84 7.30
CA VAL A 83 3.89 7.87 7.11
C VAL A 83 4.48 9.28 6.92
N PRO A 84 5.49 9.74 7.69
CA PRO A 84 6.08 11.06 7.49
C PRO A 84 6.78 11.25 6.14
N TYR A 85 7.08 10.16 5.45
CA TYR A 85 7.78 10.14 4.16
C TYR A 85 6.88 9.70 3.01
N SER A 86 5.59 9.50 3.26
CA SER A 86 4.57 9.19 2.27
C SER A 86 3.77 10.44 1.92
N ASP A 87 3.41 10.60 0.65
CA ASP A 87 2.48 11.63 0.19
C ASP A 87 1.06 11.08 0.13
N TYR A 88 0.94 9.76 -0.05
CA TYR A 88 -0.32 9.05 -0.03
C TYR A 88 -0.17 7.65 0.56
N VAL A 89 -1.16 7.20 1.33
CA VAL A 89 -1.22 5.84 1.87
C VAL A 89 -2.51 5.19 1.38
N THR A 90 -2.38 4.10 0.62
CA THR A 90 -3.53 3.32 0.14
C THR A 90 -3.81 2.12 1.04
N ASP A 91 -5.01 1.59 0.94
CA ASP A 91 -5.41 0.33 1.58
C ASP A 91 -5.16 0.30 3.10
N MET A 92 -5.41 1.44 3.74
CA MET A 92 -5.32 1.57 5.19
C MET A 92 -6.56 0.94 5.83
N ASP A 93 -6.37 0.14 6.87
CA ASP A 93 -7.47 -0.37 7.67
C ASP A 93 -8.23 0.81 8.29
N ILE A 94 -9.45 1.08 7.81
CA ILE A 94 -10.34 2.12 8.34
C ILE A 94 -11.28 1.58 9.42
N ASP A 95 -11.16 0.31 9.73
CA ASP A 95 -11.93 -0.36 10.77
C ASP A 95 -11.02 -1.25 11.61
N SER A 96 -11.32 -1.44 12.89
CA SER A 96 -10.62 -2.41 13.71
C SER A 96 -11.22 -3.79 13.50
N LYS A 97 -10.38 -4.83 13.51
CA LYS A 97 -10.87 -6.22 13.46
C LYS A 97 -11.74 -6.45 14.68
N ALA A 98 -13.04 -6.67 14.43
CA ALA A 98 -13.99 -7.01 15.48
C ALA A 98 -13.58 -8.34 16.13
N VAL A 99 -13.27 -8.29 17.42
CA VAL A 99 -13.21 -9.47 18.29
C VAL A 99 -14.41 -9.42 19.23
N ASN A 100 -14.89 -10.56 19.70
CA ASN A 100 -16.15 -10.68 20.46
C ASN A 100 -16.30 -9.78 21.70
N ILE A 101 -15.24 -9.08 22.11
CA ILE A 101 -15.24 -8.17 23.26
C ILE A 101 -15.20 -6.69 22.87
N ILE A 102 -15.23 -6.38 21.57
CA ILE A 102 -15.19 -5.01 21.05
C ILE A 102 -16.58 -4.71 20.49
N ASP A 103 -17.26 -3.74 21.07
CA ASP A 103 -18.59 -3.29 20.63
C ASP A 103 -18.51 -2.35 19.43
N GLU A 104 -17.52 -1.43 19.45
CA GLU A 104 -17.34 -0.43 18.39
C GLU A 104 -15.86 -0.21 18.06
N SER A 105 -15.60 0.07 16.80
CA SER A 105 -14.26 0.45 16.32
C SER A 105 -14.06 1.95 16.45
N VAL A 106 -12.95 2.36 17.06
CA VAL A 106 -12.53 3.77 17.08
C VAL A 106 -11.40 3.92 16.05
N PRO A 107 -11.55 4.75 15.01
CA PRO A 107 -10.53 4.96 13.97
C PRO A 107 -9.40 5.86 14.49
N PHE A 108 -8.74 5.44 15.57
CA PHE A 108 -7.75 6.24 16.29
C PHE A 108 -6.56 6.62 15.42
N TYR A 109 -6.11 5.69 14.55
CA TYR A 109 -4.99 5.95 13.66
C TYR A 109 -5.32 7.04 12.64
N GLN A 110 -6.50 6.96 12.04
CA GLN A 110 -7.01 7.95 11.09
C GLN A 110 -7.15 9.34 11.76
N ILE A 111 -7.70 9.38 12.96
CA ILE A 111 -7.78 10.62 13.74
C ILE A 111 -6.39 11.23 13.95
N ALA A 112 -5.38 10.40 14.26
CA ALA A 112 -4.03 10.87 14.54
C ALA A 112 -3.29 11.39 13.30
N ILE A 113 -3.55 10.83 12.11
CA ILE A 113 -2.85 11.19 10.88
C ILE A 113 -3.67 12.12 9.96
N HIS A 114 -4.95 12.35 10.28
CA HIS A 114 -5.83 13.20 9.48
C HIS A 114 -5.24 14.61 9.30
N GLY A 115 -5.15 15.05 8.06
CA GLY A 115 -4.53 16.33 7.70
C GLY A 115 -2.99 16.33 7.66
N LEU A 116 -2.32 15.24 8.04
CA LEU A 116 -0.86 15.08 7.93
C LEU A 116 -0.44 14.36 6.65
N VAL A 117 -1.21 13.38 6.24
CA VAL A 117 -0.99 12.60 5.01
C VAL A 117 -2.34 12.27 4.37
N ASN A 118 -2.38 12.19 3.04
CA ASN A 118 -3.56 11.69 2.35
C ASN A 118 -3.60 10.16 2.44
N TYR A 119 -4.77 9.60 2.70
CA TYR A 119 -4.95 8.15 2.78
C TYR A 119 -6.29 7.70 2.23
N SER A 120 -6.38 6.43 1.86
CA SER A 120 -7.62 5.75 1.50
C SER A 120 -7.75 4.45 2.27
N GLY A 121 -8.97 3.98 2.43
CA GLY A 121 -9.26 2.61 2.87
C GLY A 121 -9.03 1.60 1.74
N SER A 122 -9.58 0.41 1.91
CA SER A 122 -9.59 -0.63 0.88
C SER A 122 -10.40 -0.22 -0.34
N ALA A 123 -10.16 -0.89 -1.47
CA ALA A 123 -10.83 -0.57 -2.73
C ALA A 123 -12.35 -0.77 -2.62
N ILE A 124 -13.11 0.29 -2.90
CA ILE A 124 -14.57 0.33 -2.75
C ILE A 124 -15.24 -0.70 -3.63
N ASN A 125 -14.82 -0.80 -4.89
CA ASN A 125 -15.40 -1.74 -5.87
C ASN A 125 -15.04 -3.21 -5.62
N LEU A 126 -14.23 -3.51 -4.61
CA LEU A 126 -13.90 -4.87 -4.18
C LEU A 126 -14.55 -5.22 -2.84
N SER A 127 -15.26 -4.29 -2.20
CA SER A 127 -15.98 -4.54 -0.93
C SER A 127 -17.29 -5.26 -1.17
N GLU A 128 -17.79 -5.96 -0.15
CA GLU A 128 -19.12 -6.61 -0.16
C GLU A 128 -20.25 -5.58 -0.12
N ASP A 129 -20.02 -4.43 0.53
CA ASP A 129 -20.96 -3.30 0.62
C ASP A 129 -20.24 -1.99 0.28
N GLU A 130 -20.41 -1.56 -0.97
CA GLU A 130 -19.80 -0.32 -1.48
C GLU A 130 -20.31 0.93 -0.75
N LYS A 131 -21.61 0.94 -0.37
CA LYS A 131 -22.19 2.11 0.32
C LYS A 131 -21.66 2.26 1.72
N ASP A 132 -21.55 1.16 2.46
CA ASP A 132 -20.98 1.15 3.80
C ASP A 132 -19.50 1.59 3.75
N MET A 133 -18.74 1.11 2.78
CA MET A 133 -17.35 1.49 2.58
C MET A 133 -17.20 2.98 2.25
N ILE A 134 -18.08 3.56 1.42
CA ILE A 134 -18.08 4.99 1.13
C ILE A 134 -18.41 5.79 2.39
N LEU A 135 -19.40 5.38 3.17
CA LEU A 135 -19.77 6.06 4.41
C LEU A 135 -18.64 6.01 5.45
N LYS A 136 -18.03 4.86 5.64
CA LYS A 136 -16.85 4.70 6.52
C LYS A 136 -15.66 5.55 6.05
N SER A 137 -15.42 5.61 4.74
CA SER A 137 -14.37 6.48 4.18
C SER A 137 -14.66 7.95 4.49
N ALA A 138 -15.91 8.40 4.32
CA ALA A 138 -16.31 9.76 4.65
C ALA A 138 -16.19 10.06 6.15
N ASP A 139 -16.60 9.14 7.00
CA ASP A 139 -16.57 9.27 8.47
C ASP A 139 -15.12 9.37 8.99
N THR A 140 -14.20 8.61 8.41
CA THR A 140 -12.79 8.61 8.79
C THR A 140 -11.94 9.65 8.05
N GLY A 141 -12.52 10.40 7.10
CA GLY A 141 -11.81 11.36 6.24
C GLY A 141 -10.88 10.70 5.22
N ALA A 142 -11.09 9.42 4.92
CA ALA A 142 -10.34 8.70 3.90
C ALA A 142 -10.80 9.07 2.49
N GLY A 143 -9.86 9.13 1.54
CA GLY A 143 -10.17 9.24 0.13
C GLY A 143 -10.79 7.97 -0.44
N LEU A 144 -11.51 8.09 -1.53
CA LEU A 144 -12.07 6.94 -2.24
C LEU A 144 -10.99 6.27 -3.08
N TYR A 145 -10.90 4.94 -2.98
CA TYR A 145 -9.93 4.13 -3.69
C TYR A 145 -10.63 3.04 -4.50
N PHE A 146 -10.19 2.85 -5.74
CA PHE A 146 -10.74 1.86 -6.67
C PHE A 146 -9.60 1.08 -7.33
N THR A 147 -9.77 -0.22 -7.48
CA THR A 147 -8.83 -1.08 -8.19
C THR A 147 -9.41 -1.50 -9.53
N PHE A 148 -8.68 -1.26 -10.61
CA PHE A 148 -9.09 -1.61 -11.97
C PHE A 148 -8.08 -2.53 -12.63
N ILE A 149 -8.59 -3.41 -13.50
CA ILE A 149 -7.78 -4.26 -14.38
C ILE A 149 -8.00 -3.89 -15.82
N HIS A 150 -6.99 -4.09 -16.64
CA HIS A 150 -7.05 -3.83 -18.08
C HIS A 150 -7.75 -4.95 -18.86
N GLN A 151 -7.57 -6.19 -18.44
CA GLN A 151 -8.10 -7.38 -19.08
C GLN A 151 -9.50 -7.74 -18.56
N PRO A 152 -10.30 -8.55 -19.28
CA PRO A 152 -11.55 -9.08 -18.78
C PRO A 152 -11.37 -9.83 -17.44
N THR A 153 -12.30 -9.67 -16.50
CA THR A 153 -12.26 -10.30 -15.19
C THR A 153 -12.22 -11.83 -15.23
N SER A 154 -12.76 -12.43 -16.31
CA SER A 154 -12.69 -13.88 -16.52
C SER A 154 -11.26 -14.44 -16.54
N LEU A 155 -10.26 -13.62 -16.87
CA LEU A 155 -8.86 -14.03 -16.83
C LEU A 155 -8.29 -14.12 -15.41
N LEU A 156 -9.00 -13.65 -14.40
CA LEU A 156 -8.60 -13.75 -13.00
C LEU A 156 -8.90 -15.13 -12.40
N GLN A 157 -9.71 -15.96 -13.06
CA GLN A 157 -10.20 -17.23 -12.52
C GLN A 157 -9.09 -18.18 -12.06
N ASP A 158 -7.98 -18.24 -12.80
CA ASP A 158 -6.86 -19.14 -12.53
C ASP A 158 -5.62 -18.39 -11.98
N THR A 159 -5.83 -17.26 -11.34
CA THR A 159 -4.76 -16.42 -10.74
C THR A 159 -4.92 -16.31 -9.22
N ASP A 160 -3.94 -15.70 -8.56
CA ASP A 160 -4.01 -15.36 -7.13
C ASP A 160 -5.13 -14.35 -6.81
N TYR A 161 -5.76 -13.77 -7.83
CA TYR A 161 -6.85 -12.79 -7.74
C TYR A 161 -8.22 -13.40 -8.07
N THR A 162 -8.36 -14.71 -7.96
CA THR A 162 -9.60 -15.46 -8.26
C THR A 162 -10.84 -14.89 -7.55
N GLN A 163 -10.70 -14.38 -6.34
CA GLN A 163 -11.80 -13.78 -5.59
C GLN A 163 -12.45 -12.59 -6.30
N TYR A 164 -11.76 -11.95 -7.22
CA TYR A 164 -12.26 -10.76 -7.93
C TYR A 164 -12.82 -11.05 -9.32
N TYR A 165 -12.77 -12.29 -9.80
CA TYR A 165 -13.19 -12.60 -11.17
C TYR A 165 -14.68 -12.32 -11.42
N ALA A 166 -15.51 -12.37 -10.39
CA ALA A 166 -16.94 -12.08 -10.44
C ALA A 166 -17.29 -10.61 -10.16
N CYS A 167 -16.32 -9.74 -9.88
CA CYS A 167 -16.56 -8.32 -9.59
C CYS A 167 -16.88 -7.56 -10.88
N ASN A 168 -18.08 -6.95 -10.95
CA ASN A 168 -18.59 -6.31 -12.15
C ASN A 168 -17.86 -5.02 -12.54
N PHE A 169 -17.27 -4.30 -11.57
CA PHE A 169 -16.70 -2.95 -11.76
C PHE A 169 -15.18 -2.91 -11.66
N ILE A 170 -14.51 -4.03 -11.93
CA ILE A 170 -13.05 -4.08 -11.88
C ILE A 170 -12.40 -3.78 -13.25
N ASN A 171 -13.13 -3.92 -14.37
CA ASN A 171 -12.59 -3.60 -15.68
C ASN A 171 -12.71 -2.09 -15.95
N TRP A 172 -11.58 -1.44 -16.15
CA TRP A 172 -11.54 0.01 -16.38
C TRP A 172 -12.32 0.48 -17.61
N LYS A 173 -12.51 -0.38 -18.64
CA LYS A 173 -13.25 -0.04 -19.86
C LYS A 173 -14.76 0.07 -19.63
N ASP A 174 -15.26 -0.64 -18.63
CA ASP A 174 -16.68 -0.68 -18.31
C ASP A 174 -17.06 0.39 -17.28
N THR A 175 -16.06 1.17 -16.80
CA THR A 175 -16.24 2.20 -15.81
C THR A 175 -16.32 3.57 -16.47
N THR A 176 -17.43 4.26 -16.27
CA THR A 176 -17.58 5.68 -16.60
C THR A 176 -17.20 6.50 -15.37
N ILE A 177 -16.06 7.13 -15.40
CA ILE A 177 -15.62 8.09 -14.39
C ILE A 177 -16.01 9.50 -14.87
#